data_7de702375580d366e3dcc0ab0dbc1853
#
_entry.id   7de702375580d366e3dcc0ab0dbc1853
#
_cell.length_a   1.000
_cell.length_b   1.000
_cell.length_c   1.000
_cell.angle_alpha   90.00
_cell.angle_beta   90.00
_cell.angle_gamma   90.00
#
_symmetry.space_group_name_H-M   'P 1'
#
loop_
_entity.id
_entity.type
_entity.pdbx_description
1 polymer ?
#
loop_
_entity_poly.entity_id
_entity_poly.type
_entity_poly.pdbx_seq_one_letter_code
_entity_poly.pdbx_strand_id
1 'polypeptide(L)'
;MEGIPHKADSTEFKECLSLSFSRPYILQLALSAGIGGLLFGYDTGVISGALLYIRDDFSQVDKSTVLQETIVSMAVAGAIIGAAFGGWMNDRFGRRLSILFADLLFFIGAIIMASAPSPGIIILGRIFVGLGVGMASMTAPLYISEASPHKIRGALVSLNGLLITGGQFLSYLINLAFTRVHGTWRWMLGIAGLPALIQFFLMLMLPESPRWLYRKDRKEEAEAILKKIYPTDEVPKEIDLLRQSIENEVAEEGSIGEASLFGKVKKAWTTKMVRRGLIAGILCQVAQQFCGINTVMYYAPTIVQLAGYASNSTALALSLITSGLNAIGSIVSMYFVDRSGRRKLMIISLCGIIICLGVLSGVFYVAAVKSPAVGFTETQHFSNLTCPAYNFPANSKWKCTDCLKAKCSFCANGDNKLLAGACMANPQDHNPMKHACQGEHRSWYTEGCPSNFGWIALVGLAAYIISYSPGMGTAPWIVNSEIYPLRFRGICGGMAAVANWVSNLIVTQTFLSLTKAIGTANTFVLFACYSVIALILITLLVPETKGLPFEEVEKMLSAENYKAWKARPVQKQLELQEP
;
A
#
# COMPACT_ATOMS: atom_id res chain seq x y z
N MET A 1 37.10 -17.73 -0.11
CA MET A 1 36.76 -17.46 1.30
C MET A 1 35.38 -18.05 1.54
N GLU A 2 35.35 -19.04 2.41
CA GLU A 2 34.25 -19.97 2.64
C GLU A 2 32.97 -19.25 3.06
N GLY A 3 31.87 -19.58 2.37
CA GLY A 3 30.55 -19.11 2.69
C GLY A 3 30.03 -19.77 3.97
N ILE A 4 29.95 -18.98 5.04
CA ILE A 4 29.26 -19.39 6.27
C ILE A 4 27.76 -19.43 5.96
N PRO A 5 27.05 -20.54 6.14
CA PRO A 5 25.60 -20.58 5.96
C PRO A 5 24.95 -19.74 7.06
N HIS A 6 24.31 -18.62 6.68
CA HIS A 6 23.48 -17.85 7.58
C HIS A 6 22.31 -18.71 8.07
N LYS A 7 22.45 -19.30 9.23
CA LYS A 7 21.30 -19.68 10.07
C LYS A 7 20.70 -18.36 10.57
N ALA A 8 19.53 -18.00 10.04
CA ALA A 8 18.70 -16.96 10.64
C ALA A 8 18.25 -17.47 12.02
N ASP A 9 18.99 -17.11 13.05
CA ASP A 9 18.78 -17.56 14.41
C ASP A 9 18.17 -16.42 15.23
N SER A 10 17.40 -16.77 16.26
CA SER A 10 16.86 -15.84 17.25
C SER A 10 17.93 -14.96 17.93
N THR A 11 19.20 -15.33 17.77
CA THR A 11 20.39 -14.55 18.13
C THR A 11 20.54 -13.28 17.31
N GLU A 12 20.28 -13.28 15.99
CA GLU A 12 20.42 -12.08 15.15
C GLU A 12 19.45 -10.96 15.55
N PHE A 13 18.22 -11.30 15.89
CA PHE A 13 17.24 -10.29 16.34
C PHE A 13 17.63 -9.71 17.73
N LYS A 14 18.12 -10.57 18.63
CA LYS A 14 18.63 -10.10 19.94
C LYS A 14 19.92 -9.28 19.81
N GLU A 15 20.81 -9.65 18.90
CA GLU A 15 22.02 -8.88 18.60
C GLU A 15 21.69 -7.56 17.91
N CYS A 16 20.74 -7.54 16.99
CA CYS A 16 20.22 -6.32 16.37
C CYS A 16 19.64 -5.37 17.42
N LEU A 17 18.81 -5.89 18.32
CA LEU A 17 18.22 -5.12 19.41
C LEU A 17 19.30 -4.59 20.37
N SER A 18 20.26 -5.44 20.74
CA SER A 18 21.39 -5.07 21.61
C SER A 18 22.28 -4.00 20.97
N LEU A 19 22.64 -4.16 19.69
CA LEU A 19 23.43 -3.17 18.94
C LEU A 19 22.68 -1.84 18.74
N SER A 20 21.38 -1.91 18.48
CA SER A 20 20.55 -0.72 18.31
C SER A 20 20.38 0.06 19.61
N PHE A 21 20.28 -0.63 20.74
CA PHE A 21 20.21 0.03 22.05
C PHE A 21 21.59 0.48 22.57
N SER A 22 22.66 -0.21 22.23
CA SER A 22 24.02 0.21 22.59
C SER A 22 24.49 1.44 21.79
N ARG A 23 23.88 1.72 20.62
CA ARG A 23 24.18 2.89 19.79
C ARG A 23 22.92 3.63 19.37
N PRO A 24 22.40 4.51 20.24
CA PRO A 24 21.15 5.24 20.03
C PRO A 24 21.15 6.08 18.74
N TYR A 25 22.32 6.48 18.24
CA TYR A 25 22.47 7.24 17.02
C TYR A 25 21.96 6.50 15.77
N ILE A 26 22.23 5.18 15.65
CA ILE A 26 21.78 4.37 14.51
C ILE A 26 20.26 4.23 14.55
N LEU A 27 19.70 3.99 15.73
CA LEU A 27 18.24 3.90 15.91
C LEU A 27 17.56 5.23 15.61
N GLN A 28 18.12 6.34 16.11
CA GLN A 28 17.63 7.68 15.80
C GLN A 28 17.62 7.96 14.30
N LEU A 29 18.69 7.61 13.59
CA LEU A 29 18.80 7.78 12.14
C LEU A 29 17.73 6.95 11.41
N ALA A 30 17.60 5.67 11.76
CA ALA A 30 16.63 4.77 11.12
C ALA A 30 15.19 5.19 11.40
N LEU A 31 14.86 5.59 12.62
CA LEU A 31 13.53 6.08 12.99
C LEU A 31 13.21 7.41 12.30
N SER A 32 14.16 8.37 12.30
CA SER A 32 13.94 9.67 11.66
C SER A 32 13.70 9.54 10.16
N ALA A 33 14.51 8.72 9.46
CA ALA A 33 14.28 8.46 8.05
C ALA A 33 13.02 7.62 7.81
N GLY A 34 12.71 6.71 8.72
CA GLY A 34 11.54 5.83 8.66
C GLY A 34 10.20 6.57 8.83
N ILE A 35 10.19 7.81 9.38
CA ILE A 35 8.99 8.65 9.39
C ILE A 35 8.46 8.85 7.97
N GLY A 36 9.30 8.88 6.93
CA GLY A 36 8.86 8.90 5.54
C GLY A 36 7.98 7.70 5.17
N GLY A 37 8.30 6.51 5.69
CA GLY A 37 7.42 5.34 5.58
C GLY A 37 6.11 5.52 6.36
N LEU A 38 6.17 6.06 7.58
CA LEU A 38 4.99 6.36 8.38
C LEU A 38 4.06 7.36 7.66
N LEU A 39 4.60 8.39 7.01
CA LEU A 39 3.85 9.37 6.22
C LEU A 39 3.14 8.71 5.04
N PHE A 40 3.81 7.81 4.34
CA PHE A 40 3.19 7.03 3.25
C PHE A 40 2.01 6.20 3.77
N GLY A 41 2.20 5.47 4.86
CA GLY A 41 1.13 4.69 5.48
C GLY A 41 -0.01 5.56 5.98
N TYR A 42 0.31 6.67 6.63
CA TYR A 42 -0.67 7.63 7.11
C TYR A 42 -1.55 8.16 5.98
N ASP A 43 -0.96 8.61 4.88
CA ASP A 43 -1.71 9.11 3.73
C ASP A 43 -2.66 8.07 3.14
N THR A 44 -2.22 6.81 3.05
CA THR A 44 -3.04 5.70 2.58
C THR A 44 -4.27 5.48 3.46
N GLY A 45 -4.09 5.53 4.77
CA GLY A 45 -5.19 5.26 5.72
C GLY A 45 -6.09 6.46 5.97
N VAL A 46 -5.55 7.69 6.01
CA VAL A 46 -6.34 8.88 6.36
C VAL A 46 -7.42 9.19 5.34
N ILE A 47 -7.14 9.01 4.04
CA ILE A 47 -8.11 9.31 3.00
C ILE A 47 -9.32 8.39 3.04
N SER A 48 -9.15 7.14 3.53
CA SER A 48 -10.25 6.19 3.64
C SER A 48 -11.36 6.68 4.56
N GLY A 49 -11.00 7.31 5.67
CA GLY A 49 -11.95 7.91 6.60
C GLY A 49 -12.40 9.30 6.18
N ALA A 50 -11.46 10.14 5.71
CA ALA A 50 -11.78 11.50 5.28
C ALA A 50 -12.79 11.53 4.14
N LEU A 51 -12.72 10.57 3.19
CA LEU A 51 -13.64 10.48 2.05
C LEU A 51 -15.11 10.40 2.47
N LEU A 52 -15.42 9.71 3.58
CA LEU A 52 -16.80 9.60 4.08
C LEU A 52 -17.38 10.97 4.43
N TYR A 53 -16.58 11.83 5.06
CA TYR A 53 -17.01 13.16 5.48
C TYR A 53 -16.86 14.22 4.38
N ILE A 54 -15.91 14.04 3.46
CA ILE A 54 -15.80 14.87 2.24
C ILE A 54 -17.06 14.72 1.39
N ARG A 55 -17.64 13.50 1.31
CA ARG A 55 -18.91 13.25 0.63
C ARG A 55 -20.08 13.96 1.31
N ASP A 56 -20.09 13.97 2.65
CA ASP A 56 -21.14 14.67 3.41
C ASP A 56 -21.08 16.20 3.19
N ASP A 57 -19.88 16.79 3.04
CA ASP A 57 -19.69 18.25 2.86
C ASP A 57 -19.85 18.70 1.39
N PHE A 58 -19.44 17.87 0.43
CA PHE A 58 -19.46 18.21 -0.99
C PHE A 58 -20.42 17.32 -1.77
N SER A 59 -21.61 17.82 -2.08
CA SER A 59 -22.62 17.07 -2.86
C SER A 59 -22.15 16.62 -4.24
N GLN A 60 -21.20 17.34 -4.85
CA GLN A 60 -20.57 16.96 -6.12
C GLN A 60 -19.76 15.65 -5.97
N VAL A 61 -19.10 15.46 -4.83
CA VAL A 61 -18.32 14.25 -4.53
C VAL A 61 -19.26 13.09 -4.27
N ASP A 62 -20.32 13.28 -3.51
CA ASP A 62 -21.31 12.22 -3.22
C ASP A 62 -21.94 11.67 -4.50
N LYS A 63 -22.26 12.53 -5.47
CA LYS A 63 -22.90 12.16 -6.74
C LYS A 63 -21.95 11.51 -7.76
N SER A 64 -20.67 11.82 -7.71
CA SER A 64 -19.68 11.42 -8.72
C SER A 64 -18.69 10.41 -8.17
N THR A 65 -18.89 9.14 -8.48
CA THR A 65 -17.96 8.06 -8.13
C THR A 65 -16.56 8.32 -8.68
N VAL A 66 -16.46 8.81 -9.91
CA VAL A 66 -15.19 9.16 -10.55
C VAL A 66 -14.47 10.24 -9.76
N LEU A 67 -15.18 11.23 -9.22
CA LEU A 67 -14.55 12.27 -8.40
C LEU A 67 -14.05 11.73 -7.06
N GLN A 68 -14.79 10.81 -6.43
CA GLN A 68 -14.33 10.10 -5.23
C GLN A 68 -13.04 9.32 -5.49
N GLU A 69 -13.03 8.53 -6.57
CA GLU A 69 -11.86 7.77 -7.01
C GLU A 69 -10.67 8.69 -7.32
N THR A 70 -10.91 9.82 -7.99
CA THR A 70 -9.87 10.80 -8.32
C THR A 70 -9.27 11.44 -7.07
N ILE A 71 -10.08 11.81 -6.07
CA ILE A 71 -9.57 12.32 -4.79
C ILE A 71 -8.64 11.32 -4.12
N VAL A 72 -8.95 10.03 -4.17
CA VAL A 72 -8.10 8.98 -3.58
C VAL A 72 -6.86 8.72 -4.43
N SER A 73 -7.00 8.53 -5.73
CA SER A 73 -5.96 8.05 -6.63
C SER A 73 -4.93 9.12 -7.03
N MET A 74 -5.24 10.41 -6.94
CA MET A 74 -4.29 11.47 -7.36
C MET A 74 -3.03 11.54 -6.49
N ALA A 75 -3.05 11.06 -5.25
CA ALA A 75 -1.83 10.88 -4.49
C ALA A 75 -0.94 9.78 -5.11
N VAL A 76 -1.53 8.70 -5.61
CA VAL A 76 -0.78 7.63 -6.32
C VAL A 76 -0.18 8.17 -7.62
N ALA A 77 -0.93 8.97 -8.37
CA ALA A 77 -0.44 9.64 -9.57
C ALA A 77 0.74 10.60 -9.25
N GLY A 78 0.62 11.38 -8.18
CA GLY A 78 1.70 12.20 -7.66
C GLY A 78 2.91 11.37 -7.26
N ALA A 79 2.72 10.20 -6.63
CA ALA A 79 3.79 9.32 -6.20
C ALA A 79 4.58 8.71 -7.38
N ILE A 80 3.94 8.43 -8.51
CA ILE A 80 4.66 8.00 -9.73
C ILE A 80 5.68 9.06 -10.16
N ILE A 81 5.25 10.31 -10.23
CA ILE A 81 6.10 11.44 -10.62
C ILE A 81 7.16 11.69 -9.55
N GLY A 82 6.75 11.68 -8.27
CA GLY A 82 7.62 11.89 -7.12
C GLY A 82 8.73 10.85 -7.00
N ALA A 83 8.44 9.57 -7.27
CA ALA A 83 9.43 8.51 -7.25
C ALA A 83 10.48 8.68 -8.37
N ALA A 84 10.04 9.05 -9.58
CA ALA A 84 10.95 9.31 -10.69
C ALA A 84 11.87 10.52 -10.41
N PHE A 85 11.27 11.62 -9.92
CA PHE A 85 12.01 12.83 -9.56
C PHE A 85 12.94 12.61 -8.36
N GLY A 86 12.47 11.86 -7.36
CA GLY A 86 13.24 11.49 -6.16
C GLY A 86 14.49 10.68 -6.50
N GLY A 87 14.41 9.74 -7.44
CA GLY A 87 15.58 9.01 -7.93
C GLY A 87 16.67 9.93 -8.51
N TRP A 88 16.28 10.85 -9.40
CA TRP A 88 17.17 11.85 -9.96
C TRP A 88 17.76 12.77 -8.89
N MET A 89 16.95 13.22 -7.96
CA MET A 89 17.37 14.13 -6.88
C MET A 89 18.33 13.45 -5.91
N ASN A 90 18.10 12.17 -5.58
CA ASN A 90 18.99 11.35 -4.76
C ASN A 90 20.43 11.30 -5.30
N ASP A 91 20.57 11.13 -6.61
CA ASP A 91 21.89 11.02 -7.23
C ASP A 91 22.59 12.37 -7.33
N ARG A 92 21.85 13.45 -7.57
CA ARG A 92 22.41 14.79 -7.78
C ARG A 92 22.68 15.53 -6.48
N PHE A 93 21.72 15.56 -5.55
CA PHE A 93 21.76 16.40 -4.35
C PHE A 93 21.93 15.62 -3.04
N GLY A 94 21.81 14.31 -3.08
CA GLY A 94 21.93 13.44 -1.91
C GLY A 94 20.59 13.05 -1.29
N ARG A 95 20.69 12.12 -0.35
CA ARG A 95 19.50 11.48 0.26
C ARG A 95 18.83 12.38 1.28
N ARG A 96 19.63 13.06 2.10
CA ARG A 96 19.14 13.98 3.12
C ARG A 96 18.30 15.11 2.52
N LEU A 97 18.84 15.77 1.49
CA LEU A 97 18.14 16.89 0.85
C LEU A 97 16.86 16.42 0.15
N SER A 98 16.88 15.22 -0.43
CA SER A 98 15.71 14.63 -1.07
C SER A 98 14.59 14.34 -0.07
N ILE A 99 14.90 13.86 1.15
CA ILE A 99 13.92 13.66 2.21
C ILE A 99 13.36 15.01 2.67
N LEU A 100 14.21 15.99 2.93
CA LEU A 100 13.77 17.35 3.35
C LEU A 100 12.80 17.97 2.33
N PHE A 101 13.08 17.79 1.04
CA PHE A 101 12.20 18.31 -0.01
C PHE A 101 10.88 17.52 -0.09
N ALA A 102 10.93 16.21 0.11
CA ALA A 102 9.73 15.37 0.20
C ALA A 102 8.82 15.79 1.37
N ASP A 103 9.42 16.04 2.55
CA ASP A 103 8.70 16.50 3.75
C ASP A 103 8.02 17.84 3.52
N LEU A 104 8.73 18.77 2.85
CA LEU A 104 8.17 20.07 2.50
C LEU A 104 6.96 19.96 1.55
N LEU A 105 7.06 19.14 0.51
CA LEU A 105 5.95 18.87 -0.41
C LEU A 105 4.76 18.25 0.31
N PHE A 106 5.02 17.29 1.20
CA PHE A 106 3.99 16.63 1.99
C PHE A 106 3.30 17.63 2.92
N PHE A 107 4.06 18.46 3.62
CA PHE A 107 3.53 19.48 4.54
C PHE A 107 2.67 20.53 3.81
N ILE A 108 3.16 21.05 2.67
CA ILE A 108 2.39 21.98 1.83
C ILE A 108 1.09 21.32 1.35
N GLY A 109 1.15 20.09 0.87
CA GLY A 109 -0.02 19.33 0.44
C GLY A 109 -1.05 19.13 1.55
N ALA A 110 -0.61 18.83 2.78
CA ALA A 110 -1.48 18.69 3.94
C ALA A 110 -2.20 20.00 4.28
N ILE A 111 -1.52 21.14 4.23
CA ILE A 111 -2.12 22.47 4.44
C ILE A 111 -3.14 22.78 3.34
N ILE A 112 -2.80 22.53 2.06
CA ILE A 112 -3.71 22.75 0.92
C ILE A 112 -5.00 21.94 1.12
N MET A 113 -4.87 20.65 1.50
CA MET A 113 -6.04 19.79 1.74
C MET A 113 -6.88 20.28 2.91
N ALA A 114 -6.26 20.60 4.05
CA ALA A 114 -6.97 21.02 5.26
C ALA A 114 -7.75 22.33 5.05
N SER A 115 -7.23 23.25 4.23
CA SER A 115 -7.85 24.54 3.92
C SER A 115 -8.75 24.52 2.68
N ALA A 116 -8.94 23.37 2.03
CA ALA A 116 -9.60 23.27 0.74
C ALA A 116 -11.07 23.75 0.76
N PRO A 117 -11.45 24.75 -0.05
CA PRO A 117 -12.84 25.19 -0.19
C PRO A 117 -13.62 24.39 -1.24
N SER A 118 -12.93 23.56 -2.04
CA SER A 118 -13.54 22.79 -3.13
C SER A 118 -12.83 21.46 -3.36
N PRO A 119 -13.48 20.45 -3.96
CA PRO A 119 -12.86 19.16 -4.24
C PRO A 119 -11.63 19.26 -5.16
N GLY A 120 -11.60 20.23 -6.08
CA GLY A 120 -10.43 20.44 -6.96
C GLY A 120 -9.17 20.83 -6.18
N ILE A 121 -9.30 21.61 -5.11
CA ILE A 121 -8.16 21.97 -4.24
C ILE A 121 -7.72 20.77 -3.41
N ILE A 122 -8.63 19.89 -2.97
CA ILE A 122 -8.28 18.62 -2.32
C ILE A 122 -7.43 17.78 -3.29
N ILE A 123 -7.83 17.63 -4.54
CA ILE A 123 -7.10 16.89 -5.57
C ILE A 123 -5.70 17.48 -5.77
N LEU A 124 -5.57 18.80 -5.83
CA LEU A 124 -4.27 19.46 -5.93
C LEU A 124 -3.38 19.12 -4.72
N GLY A 125 -3.90 19.22 -3.51
CA GLY A 125 -3.18 18.85 -2.30
C GLY A 125 -2.76 17.37 -2.30
N ARG A 126 -3.62 16.47 -2.80
CA ARG A 126 -3.33 15.04 -2.98
C ARG A 126 -2.13 14.80 -3.91
N ILE A 127 -2.01 15.59 -5.01
CA ILE A 127 -0.86 15.50 -5.91
C ILE A 127 0.43 15.92 -5.18
N PHE A 128 0.41 17.01 -4.40
CA PHE A 128 1.58 17.45 -3.62
C PHE A 128 2.00 16.43 -2.57
N VAL A 129 1.05 15.90 -1.80
CA VAL A 129 1.32 14.81 -0.84
C VAL A 129 1.88 13.60 -1.57
N GLY A 130 1.30 13.23 -2.70
CA GLY A 130 1.78 12.12 -3.52
C GLY A 130 3.22 12.30 -4.00
N LEU A 131 3.59 13.50 -4.49
CA LEU A 131 4.97 13.81 -4.85
C LEU A 131 5.92 13.55 -3.68
N GLY A 132 5.58 14.03 -2.47
CA GLY A 132 6.35 13.79 -1.25
C GLY A 132 6.46 12.30 -0.91
N VAL A 133 5.32 11.59 -0.92
CA VAL A 133 5.26 10.13 -0.67
C VAL A 133 6.13 9.35 -1.66
N GLY A 134 6.03 9.67 -2.96
CA GLY A 134 6.82 9.00 -3.99
C GLY A 134 8.33 9.19 -3.79
N MET A 135 8.76 10.40 -3.49
CA MET A 135 10.16 10.69 -3.19
C MET A 135 10.62 9.97 -1.91
N ALA A 136 9.85 10.04 -0.83
CA ALA A 136 10.19 9.42 0.44
C ALA A 136 10.25 7.88 0.33
N SER A 137 9.34 7.26 -0.41
CA SER A 137 9.29 5.80 -0.61
C SER A 137 10.55 5.23 -1.26
N MET A 138 11.19 6.00 -2.14
CA MET A 138 12.45 5.63 -2.78
C MET A 138 13.67 5.98 -1.91
N THR A 139 13.62 7.12 -1.23
CA THR A 139 14.78 7.70 -0.56
C THR A 139 14.99 7.14 0.84
N ALA A 140 13.94 6.97 1.64
CA ALA A 140 14.05 6.56 3.05
C ALA A 140 14.71 5.17 3.21
N PRO A 141 14.26 4.10 2.53
CA PRO A 141 14.93 2.80 2.65
C PRO A 141 16.36 2.83 2.10
N LEU A 142 16.63 3.64 1.07
CA LEU A 142 17.97 3.81 0.52
C LEU A 142 18.91 4.49 1.55
N TYR A 143 18.48 5.59 2.16
CA TYR A 143 19.24 6.29 3.18
C TYR A 143 19.51 5.40 4.40
N ILE A 144 18.49 4.67 4.88
CA ILE A 144 18.63 3.71 5.99
C ILE A 144 19.66 2.63 5.62
N SER A 145 19.58 2.07 4.42
CA SER A 145 20.50 1.01 3.99
C SER A 145 21.96 1.47 3.84
N GLU A 146 22.18 2.71 3.43
CA GLU A 146 23.52 3.30 3.22
C GLU A 146 24.17 3.80 4.52
N ALA A 147 23.35 4.21 5.48
CA ALA A 147 23.80 4.75 6.77
C ALA A 147 23.71 3.72 7.92
N SER A 148 23.49 2.44 7.61
CA SER A 148 23.37 1.37 8.59
C SER A 148 24.49 0.34 8.50
N PRO A 149 24.97 -0.21 9.63
CA PRO A 149 25.93 -1.30 9.65
C PRO A 149 25.43 -2.53 8.88
N HIS A 150 26.33 -3.22 8.19
CA HIS A 150 25.99 -4.38 7.36
C HIS A 150 25.21 -5.47 8.12
N LYS A 151 25.58 -5.72 9.39
CA LYS A 151 24.97 -6.76 10.23
C LYS A 151 23.47 -6.55 10.52
N ILE A 152 23.03 -5.28 10.64
CA ILE A 152 21.66 -4.93 11.05
C ILE A 152 20.85 -4.21 9.97
N ARG A 153 21.46 -4.00 8.78
CA ARG A 153 20.86 -3.26 7.67
C ARG A 153 19.49 -3.78 7.28
N GLY A 154 19.35 -5.09 7.12
CA GLY A 154 18.09 -5.74 6.74
C GLY A 154 16.97 -5.46 7.74
N ALA A 155 17.26 -5.56 9.04
CA ALA A 155 16.30 -5.28 10.11
C ALA A 155 15.87 -3.80 10.12
N LEU A 156 16.79 -2.87 9.94
CA LEU A 156 16.49 -1.43 9.91
C LEU A 156 15.71 -1.01 8.67
N VAL A 157 15.99 -1.60 7.52
CA VAL A 157 15.17 -1.38 6.30
C VAL A 157 13.77 -1.97 6.48
N SER A 158 13.65 -3.13 7.13
CA SER A 158 12.35 -3.75 7.44
C SER A 158 11.52 -2.90 8.41
N LEU A 159 12.18 -2.14 9.31
CA LEU A 159 11.54 -1.16 10.18
C LEU A 159 10.78 -0.09 9.39
N ASN A 160 11.31 0.35 8.25
CA ASN A 160 10.58 1.28 7.37
C ASN A 160 9.25 0.67 6.88
N GLY A 161 9.23 -0.60 6.50
CA GLY A 161 8.00 -1.32 6.15
C GLY A 161 7.00 -1.40 7.30
N LEU A 162 7.48 -1.64 8.53
CA LEU A 162 6.65 -1.64 9.73
C LEU A 162 6.08 -0.25 10.02
N LEU A 163 6.85 0.81 9.80
CA LEU A 163 6.38 2.18 9.97
C LEU A 163 5.32 2.56 8.93
N ILE A 164 5.36 2.01 7.70
CA ILE A 164 4.28 2.18 6.71
C ILE A 164 2.97 1.60 7.27
N THR A 165 2.95 0.35 7.68
CA THR A 165 1.72 -0.28 8.21
C THR A 165 1.29 0.30 9.56
N GLY A 166 2.24 0.70 10.39
CA GLY A 166 2.00 1.43 11.64
C GLY A 166 1.40 2.82 11.40
N GLY A 167 1.90 3.56 10.42
CA GLY A 167 1.35 4.86 10.00
C GLY A 167 -0.07 4.74 9.49
N GLN A 168 -0.36 3.68 8.73
CA GLN A 168 -1.70 3.36 8.29
C GLN A 168 -2.65 3.08 9.47
N PHE A 169 -2.23 2.27 10.44
CA PHE A 169 -3.01 2.02 11.64
C PHE A 169 -3.24 3.30 12.45
N LEU A 170 -2.20 4.13 12.63
CA LEU A 170 -2.29 5.43 13.31
C LEU A 170 -3.30 6.36 12.62
N SER A 171 -3.32 6.41 11.31
CA SER A 171 -4.28 7.25 10.56
C SER A 171 -5.73 6.83 10.78
N TYR A 172 -6.02 5.54 10.89
CA TYR A 172 -7.36 5.05 11.22
C TYR A 172 -7.77 5.43 12.66
N LEU A 173 -6.83 5.40 13.62
CA LEU A 173 -7.07 5.89 14.99
C LEU A 173 -7.40 7.38 14.98
N ILE A 174 -6.64 8.17 14.25
CA ILE A 174 -6.85 9.62 14.11
C ILE A 174 -8.18 9.90 13.42
N ASN A 175 -8.51 9.18 12.34
CA ASN A 175 -9.82 9.28 11.71
C ASN A 175 -10.95 9.05 12.72
N LEU A 176 -10.84 8.02 13.56
CA LEU A 176 -11.86 7.72 14.56
C LEU A 176 -11.93 8.81 15.63
N ALA A 177 -10.80 9.35 16.08
CA ALA A 177 -10.74 10.41 17.09
C ALA A 177 -11.42 11.71 16.62
N PHE A 178 -11.28 12.06 15.34
CA PHE A 178 -11.85 13.30 14.79
C PHE A 178 -13.28 13.18 14.26
N THR A 179 -13.95 12.05 14.41
CA THR A 179 -15.33 11.84 13.93
C THR A 179 -16.36 12.82 14.51
N ARG A 180 -16.10 13.38 15.68
CA ARG A 180 -17.02 14.27 16.42
C ARG A 180 -16.59 15.73 16.43
N VAL A 181 -15.49 16.07 15.77
CA VAL A 181 -14.91 17.43 15.77
C VAL A 181 -15.46 18.20 14.57
N HIS A 182 -15.82 19.46 14.76
CA HIS A 182 -16.22 20.33 13.66
C HIS A 182 -15.09 20.46 12.63
N GLY A 183 -15.40 20.34 11.35
CA GLY A 183 -14.39 20.30 10.29
C GLY A 183 -13.62 18.96 10.19
N THR A 184 -14.23 17.87 10.64
CA THR A 184 -13.76 16.49 10.74
C THR A 184 -12.64 16.09 9.78
N TRP A 185 -12.91 16.08 8.46
CA TRP A 185 -11.96 15.64 7.44
C TRP A 185 -10.79 16.62 7.26
N ARG A 186 -10.99 17.91 7.56
CA ARG A 186 -9.94 18.93 7.49
C ARG A 186 -8.84 18.66 8.52
N TRP A 187 -9.24 18.29 9.74
CA TRP A 187 -8.30 17.90 10.79
C TRP A 187 -7.63 16.57 10.48
N MET A 188 -8.38 15.58 9.96
CA MET A 188 -7.81 14.29 9.56
C MET A 188 -6.67 14.47 8.55
N LEU A 189 -6.89 15.26 7.50
CA LEU A 189 -5.90 15.52 6.46
C LEU A 189 -4.80 16.50 6.91
N GLY A 190 -5.14 17.50 7.72
CA GLY A 190 -4.19 18.54 8.16
C GLY A 190 -3.15 18.03 9.15
N ILE A 191 -3.55 17.14 10.08
CA ILE A 191 -2.64 16.60 11.09
C ILE A 191 -1.53 15.74 10.48
N ALA A 192 -1.70 15.27 9.23
CA ALA A 192 -0.68 14.61 8.45
C ALA A 192 0.59 15.46 8.27
N GLY A 193 0.47 16.78 8.28
CA GLY A 193 1.60 17.70 8.22
C GLY A 193 2.50 17.68 9.45
N LEU A 194 1.97 17.26 10.62
CA LEU A 194 2.76 17.26 11.86
C LEU A 194 3.95 16.27 11.83
N PRO A 195 3.77 14.99 11.49
CA PRO A 195 4.91 14.08 11.38
C PRO A 195 5.88 14.48 10.26
N ALA A 196 5.40 15.09 9.15
CA ALA A 196 6.28 15.63 8.11
C ALA A 196 7.18 16.76 8.65
N LEU A 197 6.61 17.67 9.42
CA LEU A 197 7.36 18.75 10.06
C LEU A 197 8.37 18.22 11.09
N ILE A 198 7.98 17.23 11.89
CA ILE A 198 8.88 16.55 12.83
C ILE A 198 10.05 15.91 12.07
N GLN A 199 9.77 15.17 11.00
CA GLN A 199 10.81 14.55 10.17
C GLN A 199 11.75 15.59 9.58
N PHE A 200 11.22 16.68 9.05
CA PHE A 200 12.00 17.77 8.49
C PHE A 200 13.05 18.29 9.48
N PHE A 201 12.65 18.62 10.73
CA PHE A 201 13.58 19.09 11.74
C PHE A 201 14.59 18.01 12.18
N LEU A 202 14.16 16.76 12.33
CA LEU A 202 15.06 15.67 12.66
C LEU A 202 16.11 15.45 11.56
N MET A 203 15.69 15.50 10.29
CA MET A 203 16.60 15.34 9.16
C MET A 203 17.59 16.50 9.00
N LEU A 204 17.26 17.71 9.48
CA LEU A 204 18.24 18.82 9.55
C LEU A 204 19.41 18.51 10.48
N MET A 205 19.21 17.68 11.50
CA MET A 205 20.24 17.28 12.46
C MET A 205 21.07 16.07 12.01
N LEU A 206 20.60 15.33 11.00
CA LEU A 206 21.23 14.12 10.52
C LEU A 206 22.23 14.41 9.39
N PRO A 207 23.29 13.61 9.24
CA PRO A 207 24.26 13.76 8.17
C PRO A 207 23.74 13.25 6.83
N GLU A 208 24.46 13.52 5.76
CA GLU A 208 24.25 12.90 4.46
C GLU A 208 24.73 11.44 4.44
N SER A 209 24.32 10.66 3.43
CA SER A 209 24.78 9.29 3.24
C SER A 209 26.31 9.21 3.05
N PRO A 210 27.02 8.36 3.83
CA PRO A 210 28.47 8.16 3.64
C PRO A 210 28.81 7.67 2.23
N ARG A 211 27.97 6.81 1.66
CA ARG A 211 28.16 6.27 0.30
C ARG A 211 28.05 7.35 -0.78
N TRP A 212 27.07 8.23 -0.66
CA TRP A 212 26.89 9.35 -1.58
C TRP A 212 28.04 10.36 -1.47
N LEU A 213 28.46 10.69 -0.25
CA LEU A 213 29.59 11.60 -0.01
C LEU A 213 30.88 11.05 -0.63
N TYR A 214 31.15 9.76 -0.44
CA TYR A 214 32.33 9.12 -1.01
C TYR A 214 32.29 9.13 -2.55
N ARG A 215 31.13 8.88 -3.16
CA ARG A 215 30.93 8.95 -4.63
C ARG A 215 31.12 10.39 -5.18
N LYS A 216 30.88 11.42 -4.34
CA LYS A 216 31.09 12.83 -4.68
C LYS A 216 32.52 13.35 -4.32
N ASP A 217 33.44 12.44 -4.03
CA ASP A 217 34.83 12.72 -3.63
C ASP A 217 34.98 13.51 -2.31
N ARG A 218 33.93 13.53 -1.45
CA ARG A 218 33.93 14.13 -0.11
C ARG A 218 34.30 13.07 0.93
N LYS A 219 35.50 12.49 0.81
CA LYS A 219 35.96 11.31 1.57
C LYS A 219 36.12 11.58 3.06
N GLU A 220 36.62 12.75 3.44
CA GLU A 220 36.82 13.15 4.85
C GLU A 220 35.49 13.22 5.62
N GLU A 221 34.44 13.76 4.98
CA GLU A 221 33.13 13.83 5.59
C GLU A 221 32.49 12.44 5.72
N ALA A 222 32.66 11.59 4.70
CA ALA A 222 32.19 10.20 4.76
C ALA A 222 32.85 9.44 5.91
N GLU A 223 34.18 9.60 6.09
CA GLU A 223 34.92 8.99 7.20
C GLU A 223 34.45 9.51 8.57
N ALA A 224 34.21 10.81 8.70
CA ALA A 224 33.69 11.40 9.93
C ALA A 224 32.32 10.83 10.32
N ILE A 225 31.47 10.50 9.35
CA ILE A 225 30.16 9.89 9.59
C ILE A 225 30.32 8.41 9.93
N LEU A 226 31.19 7.67 9.23
CA LEU A 226 31.47 6.27 9.53
C LEU A 226 32.02 6.09 10.96
N LYS A 227 32.83 7.01 11.47
CA LYS A 227 33.29 7.02 12.86
C LYS A 227 32.16 7.18 13.89
N LYS A 228 31.02 7.76 13.51
CA LYS A 228 29.83 7.84 14.39
C LYS A 228 29.00 6.56 14.34
N ILE A 229 29.05 5.83 13.25
CA ILE A 229 28.26 4.62 13.01
C ILE A 229 28.99 3.36 13.52
N TYR A 230 30.30 3.23 13.23
CA TYR A 230 31.10 2.07 13.53
C TYR A 230 32.06 2.28 14.73
N PRO A 231 32.50 1.20 15.42
CA PRO A 231 33.64 1.26 16.34
C PRO A 231 34.89 1.75 15.61
N THR A 232 35.77 2.44 16.35
CA THR A 232 36.97 3.06 15.80
C THR A 232 37.90 2.07 15.10
N ASP A 233 37.96 0.83 15.59
CA ASP A 233 38.75 -0.29 15.07
C ASP A 233 38.18 -0.90 13.76
N GLU A 234 36.87 -0.81 13.54
CA GLU A 234 36.21 -1.31 12.33
C GLU A 234 36.18 -0.28 11.18
N VAL A 235 36.33 1.02 11.46
CA VAL A 235 36.22 2.12 10.48
C VAL A 235 37.16 1.97 9.27
N PRO A 236 38.44 1.65 9.40
CA PRO A 236 39.33 1.52 8.24
C PRO A 236 38.87 0.39 7.29
N LYS A 237 38.42 -0.73 7.85
CA LYS A 237 37.90 -1.86 7.09
C LYS A 237 36.62 -1.50 6.32
N GLU A 238 35.73 -0.77 6.96
CA GLU A 238 34.49 -0.32 6.33
C GLU A 238 34.73 0.70 5.22
N ILE A 239 35.71 1.57 5.36
CA ILE A 239 36.13 2.51 4.30
C ILE A 239 36.67 1.74 3.09
N ASP A 240 37.49 0.72 3.29
CA ASP A 240 38.01 -0.09 2.20
C ASP A 240 36.89 -0.88 1.49
N LEU A 241 35.96 -1.45 2.24
CA LEU A 241 34.78 -2.12 1.67
C LEU A 241 33.90 -1.14 0.88
N LEU A 242 33.70 0.06 1.40
CA LEU A 242 32.93 1.12 0.73
C LEU A 242 33.62 1.53 -0.57
N ARG A 243 34.96 1.73 -0.54
CA ARG A 243 35.77 2.07 -1.72
C ARG A 243 35.63 0.99 -2.79
N GLN A 244 35.88 -0.28 -2.45
CA GLN A 244 35.77 -1.39 -3.38
C GLN A 244 34.38 -1.51 -3.98
N SER A 245 33.35 -1.32 -3.16
CA SER A 245 31.96 -1.37 -3.62
C SER A 245 31.66 -0.27 -4.65
N ILE A 246 32.15 0.95 -4.42
CA ILE A 246 31.93 2.08 -5.34
C ILE A 246 32.78 1.94 -6.62
N GLU A 247 34.04 1.51 -6.52
CA GLU A 247 34.88 1.26 -7.67
C GLU A 247 34.31 0.18 -8.59
N ASN A 248 33.78 -0.91 -8.00
CA ASN A 248 33.09 -1.96 -8.74
C ASN A 248 31.79 -1.43 -9.41
N GLU A 249 31.00 -0.62 -8.70
CA GLU A 249 29.78 -0.01 -9.23
C GLU A 249 30.08 0.91 -10.43
N VAL A 250 31.11 1.76 -10.32
CA VAL A 250 31.55 2.66 -11.40
C VAL A 250 32.06 1.86 -12.59
N ALA A 251 32.84 0.80 -12.35
CA ALA A 251 33.34 -0.07 -13.41
C ALA A 251 32.22 -0.81 -14.14
N GLU A 252 31.21 -1.28 -13.39
CA GLU A 252 30.00 -1.92 -13.94
C GLU A 252 29.11 -0.93 -14.71
N GLU A 253 28.91 0.29 -14.20
CA GLU A 253 28.20 1.37 -14.92
C GLU A 253 28.91 1.72 -16.22
N GLY A 254 30.26 1.81 -16.22
CA GLY A 254 31.09 2.03 -17.40
C GLY A 254 30.91 0.91 -18.43
N SER A 255 30.71 -0.34 -18.02
CA SER A 255 30.52 -1.48 -18.92
C SER A 255 29.19 -1.43 -19.70
N ILE A 256 28.17 -0.71 -19.17
CA ILE A 256 26.90 -0.47 -19.87
C ILE A 256 27.05 0.62 -20.95
N GLY A 257 28.13 1.43 -20.89
CA GLY A 257 28.40 2.56 -21.74
C GLY A 257 27.61 3.81 -21.40
N GLU A 258 27.94 4.95 -22.00
CA GLU A 258 27.23 6.25 -21.85
C GLU A 258 25.84 6.27 -22.52
N ALA A 259 25.16 5.11 -22.60
CA ALA A 259 23.85 5.03 -23.21
C ALA A 259 22.84 5.89 -22.42
N SER A 260 22.00 6.62 -23.15
CA SER A 260 20.85 7.32 -22.56
C SER A 260 19.98 6.36 -21.74
N LEU A 261 19.16 6.86 -20.83
CA LEU A 261 18.22 6.05 -20.02
C LEU A 261 17.43 5.08 -20.93
N PHE A 262 16.97 5.57 -22.07
CA PHE A 262 16.24 4.73 -23.06
C PHE A 262 17.13 3.60 -23.62
N GLY A 263 18.40 3.87 -23.88
CA GLY A 263 19.36 2.86 -24.33
C GLY A 263 19.59 1.78 -23.27
N LYS A 264 19.71 2.17 -22.01
CA LYS A 264 19.86 1.24 -20.87
C LYS A 264 18.61 0.36 -20.68
N VAL A 265 17.41 0.94 -20.78
CA VAL A 265 16.13 0.19 -20.74
C VAL A 265 16.03 -0.79 -21.92
N LYS A 266 16.37 -0.36 -23.15
CA LYS A 266 16.40 -1.24 -24.32
C LYS A 266 17.36 -2.41 -24.11
N LYS A 267 18.57 -2.16 -23.59
CA LYS A 267 19.57 -3.19 -23.31
C LYS A 267 19.09 -4.18 -22.25
N ALA A 268 18.45 -3.69 -21.18
CA ALA A 268 17.83 -4.56 -20.17
C ALA A 268 16.77 -5.49 -20.77
N TRP A 269 15.93 -4.97 -21.68
CA TRP A 269 14.87 -5.76 -22.32
C TRP A 269 15.39 -6.74 -23.38
N THR A 270 16.45 -6.40 -24.09
CA THR A 270 17.05 -7.26 -25.14
C THR A 270 17.90 -8.39 -24.55
N THR A 271 18.51 -8.20 -23.38
CA THR A 271 19.34 -9.22 -22.74
C THR A 271 18.45 -10.33 -22.15
N LYS A 272 18.50 -11.56 -22.70
CA LYS A 272 17.63 -12.69 -22.37
C LYS A 272 17.51 -12.98 -20.87
N MET A 273 18.62 -12.96 -20.15
CA MET A 273 18.71 -13.20 -18.71
C MET A 273 18.00 -12.08 -17.92
N VAL A 274 18.33 -10.82 -18.22
CA VAL A 274 17.75 -9.65 -17.55
C VAL A 274 16.25 -9.55 -17.80
N ARG A 275 15.81 -9.83 -19.04
CA ARG A 275 14.39 -9.87 -19.41
C ARG A 275 13.60 -10.90 -18.60
N ARG A 276 14.16 -12.09 -18.34
CA ARG A 276 13.50 -13.13 -17.52
C ARG A 276 13.30 -12.63 -16.08
N GLY A 277 14.33 -12.04 -15.49
CA GLY A 277 14.24 -11.41 -14.16
C GLY A 277 13.24 -10.26 -14.14
N LEU A 278 13.28 -9.39 -15.16
CA LEU A 278 12.39 -8.23 -15.27
C LEU A 278 10.91 -8.63 -15.39
N ILE A 279 10.59 -9.65 -16.20
CA ILE A 279 9.23 -10.19 -16.31
C ILE A 279 8.76 -10.73 -14.97
N ALA A 280 9.61 -11.48 -14.25
CA ALA A 280 9.25 -12.02 -12.93
C ALA A 280 9.04 -10.91 -11.88
N GLY A 281 9.92 -9.90 -11.84
CA GLY A 281 9.79 -8.78 -10.92
C GLY A 281 8.57 -7.91 -11.20
N ILE A 282 8.34 -7.51 -12.46
CA ILE A 282 7.13 -6.76 -12.86
C ILE A 282 5.87 -7.56 -12.53
N LEU A 283 5.86 -8.86 -12.83
CA LEU A 283 4.72 -9.73 -12.54
C LEU A 283 4.39 -9.74 -11.04
N CYS A 284 5.38 -9.87 -10.17
CA CYS A 284 5.17 -9.84 -8.72
C CYS A 284 4.56 -8.52 -8.27
N GLN A 285 5.05 -7.40 -8.79
CA GLN A 285 4.59 -6.06 -8.45
C GLN A 285 3.17 -5.77 -8.96
N VAL A 286 2.87 -6.19 -10.18
CA VAL A 286 1.52 -6.06 -10.77
C VAL A 286 0.53 -6.97 -10.03
N ALA A 287 0.88 -8.24 -9.79
CA ALA A 287 0.05 -9.19 -9.06
C ALA A 287 -0.31 -8.68 -7.65
N GLN A 288 0.64 -8.05 -6.95
CA GLN A 288 0.42 -7.43 -5.65
C GLN A 288 -0.74 -6.45 -5.66
N GLN A 289 -0.85 -5.62 -6.68
CA GLN A 289 -1.88 -4.59 -6.77
C GLN A 289 -3.22 -5.15 -7.24
N PHE A 290 -3.21 -6.01 -8.26
CA PHE A 290 -4.43 -6.60 -8.80
C PHE A 290 -5.08 -7.64 -7.88
N CYS A 291 -4.43 -8.08 -6.80
CA CYS A 291 -5.09 -8.81 -5.70
C CYS A 291 -6.06 -7.92 -4.89
N GLY A 292 -6.01 -6.59 -5.04
CA GLY A 292 -6.98 -5.66 -4.44
C GLY A 292 -6.63 -5.12 -3.07
N ILE A 293 -5.37 -5.25 -2.60
CA ILE A 293 -4.99 -4.79 -1.24
C ILE A 293 -5.21 -3.30 -1.03
N ASN A 294 -4.75 -2.48 -1.98
CA ASN A 294 -4.88 -1.03 -1.84
C ASN A 294 -6.33 -0.59 -1.94
N THR A 295 -7.16 -1.31 -2.71
CA THR A 295 -8.61 -1.12 -2.71
C THR A 295 -9.21 -1.34 -1.32
N VAL A 296 -8.84 -2.44 -0.66
CA VAL A 296 -9.30 -2.73 0.70
C VAL A 296 -8.81 -1.64 1.67
N MET A 297 -7.56 -1.19 1.56
CA MET A 297 -7.02 -0.18 2.46
C MET A 297 -7.60 1.21 2.24
N TYR A 298 -7.74 1.67 1.00
CA TYR A 298 -8.30 3.00 0.69
C TYR A 298 -9.81 3.08 0.91
N TYR A 299 -10.54 1.98 0.69
CA TYR A 299 -12.00 1.97 0.74
C TYR A 299 -12.57 1.07 1.86
N ALA A 300 -11.75 0.67 2.86
CA ALA A 300 -12.20 -0.20 3.95
C ALA A 300 -13.51 0.28 4.61
N PRO A 301 -13.67 1.55 5.02
CA PRO A 301 -14.93 1.99 5.62
C PRO A 301 -16.10 1.94 4.62
N THR A 302 -15.85 2.26 3.35
CA THR A 302 -16.88 2.14 2.30
C THR A 302 -17.28 0.68 2.07
N ILE A 303 -16.34 -0.26 2.07
CA ILE A 303 -16.63 -1.69 1.96
C ILE A 303 -17.44 -2.18 3.16
N VAL A 304 -17.15 -1.68 4.36
CA VAL A 304 -17.94 -1.97 5.56
C VAL A 304 -19.37 -1.40 5.43
N GLN A 305 -19.54 -0.20 4.87
CA GLN A 305 -20.87 0.34 4.57
C GLN A 305 -21.62 -0.51 3.54
N LEU A 306 -20.94 -0.96 2.48
CA LEU A 306 -21.51 -1.89 1.49
C LEU A 306 -21.96 -3.23 2.12
N ALA A 307 -21.29 -3.66 3.21
CA ALA A 307 -21.67 -4.85 3.97
C ALA A 307 -22.91 -4.66 4.86
N GLY A 308 -23.48 -3.43 4.91
CA GLY A 308 -24.73 -3.15 5.60
C GLY A 308 -24.60 -2.37 6.91
N TYR A 309 -23.48 -1.68 7.14
CA TYR A 309 -23.29 -0.79 8.29
C TYR A 309 -23.57 0.66 7.88
N ALA A 310 -24.62 1.25 8.43
CA ALA A 310 -25.08 2.59 8.04
C ALA A 310 -24.23 3.76 8.60
N SER A 311 -23.58 3.57 9.75
CA SER A 311 -22.88 4.64 10.48
C SER A 311 -21.43 4.80 10.02
N ASN A 312 -21.02 6.03 9.69
CA ASN A 312 -19.62 6.36 9.36
C ASN A 312 -18.65 6.01 10.50
N SER A 313 -19.00 6.32 11.75
CA SER A 313 -18.17 6.03 12.91
C SER A 313 -18.01 4.52 13.16
N THR A 314 -19.09 3.74 12.98
CA THR A 314 -19.04 2.28 13.08
C THR A 314 -18.18 1.69 11.96
N ALA A 315 -18.34 2.18 10.73
CA ALA A 315 -17.53 1.72 9.60
C ALA A 315 -16.03 1.98 9.82
N LEU A 316 -15.67 3.16 10.35
CA LEU A 316 -14.30 3.49 10.72
C LEU A 316 -13.76 2.60 11.85
N ALA A 317 -14.53 2.40 12.91
CA ALA A 317 -14.12 1.56 14.04
C ALA A 317 -13.86 0.11 13.61
N LEU A 318 -14.71 -0.45 12.74
CA LEU A 318 -14.54 -1.79 12.21
C LEU A 318 -13.35 -1.89 11.23
N SER A 319 -13.10 -0.83 10.46
CA SER A 319 -11.95 -0.78 9.56
C SER A 319 -10.61 -0.69 10.30
N LEU A 320 -10.59 -0.24 11.55
CA LEU A 320 -9.41 -0.27 12.41
C LEU A 320 -8.88 -1.71 12.60
N ILE A 321 -9.78 -2.70 12.63
CA ILE A 321 -9.41 -4.11 12.76
C ILE A 321 -8.57 -4.54 11.55
N THR A 322 -8.99 -4.18 10.34
CA THR A 322 -8.25 -4.55 9.10
C THR A 322 -6.86 -3.93 9.07
N SER A 323 -6.74 -2.66 9.46
CA SER A 323 -5.45 -1.97 9.51
C SER A 323 -4.54 -2.51 10.62
N GLY A 324 -5.09 -2.82 11.79
CA GLY A 324 -4.36 -3.47 12.89
C GLY A 324 -3.83 -4.86 12.51
N LEU A 325 -4.64 -5.67 11.86
CA LEU A 325 -4.23 -6.97 11.34
C LEU A 325 -3.15 -6.86 10.27
N ASN A 326 -3.18 -5.82 9.43
CA ASN A 326 -2.14 -5.56 8.45
C ASN A 326 -0.80 -5.24 9.13
N ALA A 327 -0.81 -4.40 10.16
CA ALA A 327 0.39 -4.07 10.93
C ALA A 327 0.98 -5.32 11.63
N ILE A 328 0.14 -6.13 12.30
CA ILE A 328 0.56 -7.39 12.92
C ILE A 328 1.07 -8.37 11.85
N GLY A 329 0.39 -8.49 10.72
CA GLY A 329 0.77 -9.35 9.61
C GLY A 329 2.14 -8.98 9.01
N SER A 330 2.50 -7.69 9.00
CA SER A 330 3.83 -7.23 8.57
C SER A 330 4.93 -7.71 9.52
N ILE A 331 4.69 -7.71 10.83
CA ILE A 331 5.63 -8.27 11.83
C ILE A 331 5.79 -9.78 11.61
N VAL A 332 4.68 -10.49 11.43
CA VAL A 332 4.68 -11.94 11.15
C VAL A 332 5.43 -12.24 9.86
N SER A 333 5.26 -11.40 8.84
CA SER A 333 5.94 -11.55 7.56
C SER A 333 7.46 -11.49 7.67
N MET A 334 8.01 -10.56 8.46
CA MET A 334 9.46 -10.45 8.69
C MET A 334 10.06 -11.76 9.24
N TYR A 335 9.30 -12.48 10.06
CA TYR A 335 9.75 -13.76 10.61
C TYR A 335 9.68 -14.92 9.60
N PHE A 336 8.63 -14.96 8.77
CA PHE A 336 8.38 -16.10 7.89
C PHE A 336 9.07 -16.00 6.52
N VAL A 337 9.35 -14.81 6.01
CA VAL A 337 9.86 -14.60 4.66
C VAL A 337 11.23 -15.27 4.44
N ASP A 338 12.11 -15.21 5.42
CA ASP A 338 13.43 -15.83 5.34
C ASP A 338 13.41 -17.34 5.62
N ARG A 339 12.40 -17.83 6.36
CA ARG A 339 12.27 -19.26 6.69
C ARG A 339 11.57 -20.06 5.61
N SER A 340 10.50 -19.55 5.02
CA SER A 340 9.64 -20.29 4.10
C SER A 340 10.04 -20.20 2.63
N GLY A 341 10.81 -19.16 2.26
CA GLY A 341 11.12 -18.85 0.87
C GLY A 341 10.06 -17.92 0.23
N ARG A 342 10.54 -17.07 -0.68
CA ARG A 342 9.75 -15.95 -1.25
C ARG A 342 8.61 -16.48 -2.13
N ARG A 343 8.94 -17.36 -3.07
CA ARG A 343 7.98 -17.95 -4.02
C ARG A 343 6.91 -18.77 -3.32
N LYS A 344 7.32 -19.66 -2.41
CA LYS A 344 6.40 -20.53 -1.67
C LYS A 344 5.41 -19.70 -0.85
N LEU A 345 5.90 -18.64 -0.21
CA LEU A 345 5.09 -17.77 0.62
C LEU A 345 4.05 -16.99 -0.20
N MET A 346 4.43 -16.49 -1.40
CA MET A 346 3.51 -15.85 -2.34
C MET A 346 2.41 -16.80 -2.82
N ILE A 347 2.75 -18.05 -3.14
CA ILE A 347 1.77 -19.05 -3.59
C ILE A 347 0.75 -19.35 -2.48
N ILE A 348 1.19 -19.58 -1.24
CA ILE A 348 0.31 -19.84 -0.09
C ILE A 348 -0.60 -18.62 0.14
N SER A 349 -0.04 -17.43 0.10
CA SER A 349 -0.78 -16.18 0.24
C SER A 349 -1.87 -16.02 -0.83
N LEU A 350 -1.53 -16.25 -2.10
CA LEU A 350 -2.50 -16.16 -3.19
C LEU A 350 -3.62 -17.19 -3.07
N CYS A 351 -3.34 -18.42 -2.65
CA CYS A 351 -4.39 -19.41 -2.40
C CYS A 351 -5.37 -18.92 -1.31
N GLY A 352 -4.85 -18.38 -0.20
CA GLY A 352 -5.68 -17.80 0.85
C GLY A 352 -6.50 -16.60 0.36
N ILE A 353 -5.90 -15.69 -0.39
CA ILE A 353 -6.56 -14.53 -1.00
C ILE A 353 -7.72 -14.96 -1.89
N ILE A 354 -7.52 -15.93 -2.78
CA ILE A 354 -8.56 -16.43 -3.70
C ILE A 354 -9.75 -16.97 -2.91
N ILE A 355 -9.50 -17.76 -1.87
CA ILE A 355 -10.56 -18.30 -1.01
C ILE A 355 -11.32 -17.16 -0.33
N CYS A 356 -10.62 -16.20 0.26
CA CYS A 356 -11.25 -15.08 0.97
C CYS A 356 -12.06 -14.18 0.02
N LEU A 357 -11.55 -13.88 -1.17
CA LEU A 357 -12.27 -13.10 -2.18
C LEU A 357 -13.53 -13.85 -2.67
N GLY A 358 -13.46 -15.18 -2.82
CA GLY A 358 -14.61 -16.02 -3.13
C GLY A 358 -15.70 -15.96 -2.04
N VAL A 359 -15.29 -16.06 -0.77
CA VAL A 359 -16.21 -15.92 0.37
C VAL A 359 -16.83 -14.53 0.40
N LEU A 360 -16.03 -13.47 0.26
CA LEU A 360 -16.51 -12.08 0.21
C LEU A 360 -17.53 -11.88 -0.90
N SER A 361 -17.23 -12.38 -2.12
CA SER A 361 -18.18 -12.33 -3.23
C SER A 361 -19.51 -13.02 -2.91
N GLY A 362 -19.45 -14.23 -2.34
CA GLY A 362 -20.65 -14.97 -1.94
C GLY A 362 -21.48 -14.21 -0.90
N VAL A 363 -20.84 -13.63 0.11
CA VAL A 363 -21.51 -12.83 1.14
C VAL A 363 -22.20 -11.60 0.54
N PHE A 364 -21.52 -10.83 -0.31
CA PHE A 364 -22.11 -9.66 -0.96
C PHE A 364 -23.24 -10.04 -1.93
N TYR A 365 -23.13 -11.17 -2.61
CA TYR A 365 -24.21 -11.69 -3.45
C TYR A 365 -25.47 -12.01 -2.63
N VAL A 366 -25.31 -12.76 -1.54
CA VAL A 366 -26.43 -13.12 -0.65
C VAL A 366 -27.03 -11.86 -0.01
N ALA A 367 -26.22 -10.91 0.42
CA ALA A 367 -26.69 -9.63 0.98
C ALA A 367 -27.52 -8.83 -0.03
N ALA A 368 -27.11 -8.81 -1.30
CA ALA A 368 -27.85 -8.13 -2.37
C ALA A 368 -29.18 -8.83 -2.68
N VAL A 369 -29.19 -10.16 -2.78
CA VAL A 369 -30.39 -10.96 -3.07
C VAL A 369 -31.41 -10.88 -1.92
N LYS A 370 -30.94 -10.93 -0.66
CA LYS A 370 -31.79 -10.89 0.55
C LYS A 370 -32.01 -9.47 1.07
N SER A 371 -31.71 -8.43 0.28
CA SER A 371 -31.94 -7.04 0.70
C SER A 371 -33.43 -6.77 0.94
N PRO A 372 -33.80 -5.92 1.94
CA PRO A 372 -35.17 -5.61 2.29
C PRO A 372 -35.95 -5.02 1.11
N ALA A 373 -37.24 -5.27 1.07
CA ALA A 373 -38.16 -4.68 0.09
C ALA A 373 -38.41 -3.19 0.40
N VAL A 374 -38.77 -2.42 -0.63
CA VAL A 374 -39.32 -1.08 -0.48
C VAL A 374 -40.82 -1.21 -0.19
N GLY A 375 -41.25 -0.77 1.01
CA GLY A 375 -42.65 -0.76 1.38
C GLY A 375 -43.37 0.48 0.86
N PHE A 376 -44.57 0.30 0.28
CA PHE A 376 -45.40 1.43 -0.15
C PHE A 376 -45.82 2.29 1.03
N THR A 377 -46.38 1.67 2.08
CA THR A 377 -46.82 2.35 3.31
C THR A 377 -45.69 3.09 4.01
N GLU A 378 -44.53 2.46 4.11
CA GLU A 378 -43.32 3.06 4.69
C GLU A 378 -42.84 4.26 3.87
N THR A 379 -42.87 4.17 2.55
CA THR A 379 -42.47 5.24 1.65
C THR A 379 -43.47 6.39 1.64
N GLN A 380 -44.77 6.07 1.71
CA GLN A 380 -45.87 7.05 1.78
C GLN A 380 -45.87 7.81 3.12
N HIS A 381 -45.43 7.21 4.19
CA HIS A 381 -45.22 7.87 5.49
C HIS A 381 -44.35 9.13 5.37
N PHE A 382 -43.36 9.10 4.49
CA PHE A 382 -42.50 10.24 4.15
C PHE A 382 -42.92 10.95 2.85
N SER A 383 -44.19 11.13 2.58
CA SER A 383 -44.81 11.47 1.31
C SER A 383 -44.14 12.59 0.51
N ASN A 384 -43.65 13.66 1.16
CA ASN A 384 -42.99 14.79 0.52
C ASN A 384 -41.46 14.57 0.27
N LEU A 385 -40.94 13.44 0.72
CA LEU A 385 -39.50 13.17 0.76
C LEU A 385 -39.18 11.87 0.01
N THR A 386 -40.11 11.35 -0.77
CA THR A 386 -39.99 10.06 -1.49
C THR A 386 -39.04 10.17 -2.69
N CYS A 387 -38.44 9.04 -3.06
CA CYS A 387 -37.60 8.94 -4.26
C CYS A 387 -38.40 9.27 -5.53
N PRO A 388 -38.00 10.23 -6.36
CA PRO A 388 -38.73 10.58 -7.58
C PRO A 388 -38.87 9.44 -8.59
N ALA A 389 -37.95 8.48 -8.57
CA ALA A 389 -37.96 7.32 -9.45
C ALA A 389 -38.88 6.18 -8.94
N TYR A 390 -39.36 6.24 -7.69
CA TYR A 390 -40.22 5.24 -7.12
C TYR A 390 -41.69 5.53 -7.40
N ASN A 391 -42.33 4.75 -8.28
CA ASN A 391 -43.72 4.86 -8.65
C ASN A 391 -44.46 3.55 -8.33
N PHE A 392 -45.39 3.62 -7.40
CA PHE A 392 -46.29 2.51 -7.09
C PHE A 392 -47.54 2.56 -8.00
N PRO A 393 -48.07 1.45 -8.54
CA PRO A 393 -47.67 0.07 -8.31
C PRO A 393 -46.54 -0.46 -9.24
N ALA A 394 -46.05 0.33 -10.18
CA ALA A 394 -45.06 -0.13 -11.16
C ALA A 394 -43.78 -0.71 -10.50
N ASN A 395 -43.34 -0.08 -9.39
CA ASN A 395 -42.13 -0.46 -8.67
C ASN A 395 -42.41 -1.25 -7.38
N SER A 396 -43.56 -1.98 -7.32
CA SER A 396 -43.96 -2.74 -6.12
C SER A 396 -43.00 -3.84 -5.68
N LYS A 397 -42.11 -4.29 -6.58
CA LYS A 397 -41.06 -5.32 -6.33
C LYS A 397 -39.70 -4.76 -6.01
N TRP A 398 -39.58 -3.44 -5.88
CA TRP A 398 -38.30 -2.83 -5.57
C TRP A 398 -37.75 -3.28 -4.22
N LYS A 399 -36.43 -3.49 -4.20
CA LYS A 399 -35.65 -3.74 -3.00
C LYS A 399 -34.81 -2.52 -2.66
N CYS A 400 -34.20 -2.53 -1.47
CA CYS A 400 -33.22 -1.51 -1.08
C CYS A 400 -32.14 -1.29 -2.17
N THR A 401 -31.64 -2.37 -2.78
CA THR A 401 -30.65 -2.28 -3.86
C THR A 401 -31.13 -1.50 -5.09
N ASP A 402 -32.42 -1.59 -5.42
CA ASP A 402 -32.99 -0.87 -6.56
C ASP A 402 -33.19 0.62 -6.23
N CYS A 403 -33.57 0.92 -4.96
CA CYS A 403 -33.62 2.27 -4.45
C CYS A 403 -32.26 2.98 -4.53
N LEU A 404 -31.19 2.30 -4.09
CA LEU A 404 -29.82 2.85 -4.16
C LEU A 404 -29.33 3.02 -5.61
N LYS A 405 -29.65 2.07 -6.52
CA LYS A 405 -29.34 2.19 -7.96
C LYS A 405 -30.02 3.40 -8.61
N ALA A 406 -31.22 3.75 -8.14
CA ALA A 406 -31.96 4.95 -8.59
C ALA A 406 -31.38 6.25 -8.02
N LYS A 407 -30.21 6.23 -7.37
CA LYS A 407 -29.55 7.37 -6.70
C LYS A 407 -30.40 7.98 -5.57
N CYS A 408 -31.24 7.18 -4.96
CA CYS A 408 -32.02 7.50 -3.77
C CYS A 408 -31.40 6.80 -2.55
N SER A 409 -31.90 7.09 -1.37
CA SER A 409 -31.42 6.51 -0.12
C SER A 409 -32.49 5.64 0.52
N PHE A 410 -32.09 4.64 1.28
CA PHE A 410 -33.00 3.72 1.92
C PHE A 410 -33.07 3.99 3.44
N CYS A 411 -34.27 4.32 3.94
CA CYS A 411 -34.55 4.42 5.35
C CYS A 411 -35.13 3.08 5.84
N ALA A 412 -34.38 2.38 6.69
CA ALA A 412 -34.75 1.08 7.17
C ALA A 412 -35.94 1.18 8.15
N ASN A 413 -36.69 0.08 8.32
CA ASN A 413 -37.76 0.00 9.31
C ASN A 413 -37.19 0.14 10.73
N GLY A 414 -37.93 0.85 11.61
CA GLY A 414 -37.48 1.13 12.98
C GLY A 414 -37.44 -0.11 13.87
N ASP A 415 -38.42 -1.01 13.74
CA ASP A 415 -38.52 -2.22 14.56
C ASP A 415 -37.48 -3.27 14.16
N ASN A 416 -37.31 -3.47 12.85
CA ASN A 416 -36.35 -4.41 12.32
C ASN A 416 -35.82 -3.93 10.96
N LYS A 417 -34.53 -3.69 10.88
CA LYS A 417 -33.84 -3.19 9.67
C LYS A 417 -33.98 -4.07 8.42
N LEU A 418 -34.41 -5.32 8.59
CA LEU A 418 -34.61 -6.28 7.50
C LEU A 418 -36.04 -6.32 6.97
N LEU A 419 -36.97 -5.65 7.62
CA LEU A 419 -38.32 -5.47 7.12
C LEU A 419 -38.35 -4.42 6.02
N ALA A 420 -39.53 -4.33 5.35
CA ALA A 420 -39.73 -3.33 4.31
C ALA A 420 -39.50 -1.91 4.85
N GLY A 421 -38.72 -1.10 4.14
CA GLY A 421 -38.41 0.26 4.52
C GLY A 421 -38.80 1.27 3.46
N ALA A 422 -38.50 2.55 3.67
CA ALA A 422 -38.84 3.64 2.78
C ALA A 422 -37.71 3.95 1.79
N CYS A 423 -38.05 4.21 0.52
CA CYS A 423 -37.15 4.73 -0.47
C CYS A 423 -37.32 6.24 -0.57
N MET A 424 -36.31 6.99 -0.11
CA MET A 424 -36.35 8.44 0.04
C MET A 424 -35.41 9.13 -0.95
N ALA A 425 -35.77 10.34 -1.35
CA ALA A 425 -34.88 11.15 -2.18
C ALA A 425 -33.57 11.45 -1.44
N ASN A 426 -32.49 11.69 -2.19
CA ASN A 426 -31.21 12.14 -1.64
C ASN A 426 -30.93 13.56 -2.17
N PRO A 427 -31.45 14.62 -1.50
CA PRO A 427 -31.27 16.00 -1.95
C PRO A 427 -29.91 16.57 -1.62
N GLN A 428 -29.60 17.71 -2.23
CA GLN A 428 -28.26 18.23 -2.39
C GLN A 428 -27.70 19.01 -1.19
N ASP A 429 -28.57 19.63 -0.36
CA ASP A 429 -28.13 20.47 0.75
C ASP A 429 -28.94 20.17 2.01
N HIS A 430 -28.23 20.16 3.17
CA HIS A 430 -28.80 19.90 4.49
C HIS A 430 -29.88 18.81 4.48
N ASN A 431 -29.44 17.55 4.36
CA ASN A 431 -30.28 16.39 4.07
C ASN A 431 -31.47 16.24 5.06
N PRO A 432 -32.62 16.95 4.84
CA PRO A 432 -33.78 16.88 5.74
C PRO A 432 -34.34 15.45 5.81
N MET A 433 -34.13 14.65 4.75
CA MET A 433 -34.57 13.26 4.67
C MET A 433 -33.77 12.37 5.62
N LYS A 434 -32.46 12.57 5.72
CA LYS A 434 -31.61 11.87 6.70
C LYS A 434 -32.06 12.21 8.12
N HIS A 435 -32.32 13.50 8.39
CA HIS A 435 -32.82 13.92 9.70
C HIS A 435 -34.23 13.39 10.01
N ALA A 436 -35.13 13.34 9.04
CA ALA A 436 -36.47 12.77 9.22
C ALA A 436 -36.39 11.27 9.53
N CYS A 437 -35.59 10.51 8.77
CA CYS A 437 -35.38 9.09 9.02
C CYS A 437 -34.72 8.82 10.40
N GLN A 438 -33.68 9.58 10.73
CA GLN A 438 -32.96 9.41 12.00
C GLN A 438 -33.75 9.94 13.20
N GLY A 439 -34.59 10.94 13.02
CA GLY A 439 -35.48 11.47 14.04
C GLY A 439 -36.48 10.41 14.54
N GLU A 440 -36.86 9.46 13.70
CA GLU A 440 -37.66 8.28 14.06
C GLU A 440 -36.82 7.10 14.57
N HIS A 441 -35.56 7.31 14.96
CA HIS A 441 -34.62 6.27 15.38
C HIS A 441 -34.34 5.19 14.31
N ARG A 442 -34.55 5.50 13.03
CA ARG A 442 -34.33 4.61 11.90
C ARG A 442 -32.91 4.76 11.34
N SER A 443 -32.41 3.72 10.68
CA SER A 443 -31.08 3.73 10.07
C SER A 443 -31.15 4.16 8.61
N TRP A 444 -30.27 5.11 8.23
CA TRP A 444 -30.15 5.68 6.90
C TRP A 444 -29.03 5.02 6.10
N TYR A 445 -29.35 4.51 4.91
CA TYR A 445 -28.43 3.78 4.04
C TYR A 445 -28.26 4.49 2.69
N THR A 446 -27.02 4.72 2.27
CA THR A 446 -26.66 5.39 1.00
C THR A 446 -25.80 4.52 0.07
N GLU A 447 -24.97 3.63 0.61
CA GLU A 447 -24.04 2.80 -0.17
C GLU A 447 -24.41 1.31 -0.18
N GLY A 448 -24.76 0.77 0.95
CA GLY A 448 -25.15 -0.63 1.12
C GLY A 448 -26.53 -0.80 1.72
N CYS A 449 -27.07 -2.01 1.71
CA CYS A 449 -28.36 -2.33 2.28
C CYS A 449 -28.22 -3.09 3.59
N PRO A 450 -29.19 -2.99 4.53
CA PRO A 450 -29.16 -3.74 5.77
C PRO A 450 -29.01 -5.24 5.49
N SER A 451 -28.11 -5.90 6.21
CA SER A 451 -27.82 -7.32 6.03
C SER A 451 -27.49 -7.99 7.36
N ASN A 452 -27.97 -9.21 7.56
CA ASN A 452 -27.56 -10.07 8.68
C ASN A 452 -26.17 -10.70 8.46
N PHE A 453 -25.62 -10.61 7.25
CA PHE A 453 -24.38 -11.25 6.86
C PHE A 453 -23.18 -10.30 6.89
N GLY A 454 -23.36 -9.03 7.27
CA GLY A 454 -22.30 -8.02 7.29
C GLY A 454 -21.09 -8.40 8.16
N TRP A 455 -21.31 -9.09 9.28
CA TRP A 455 -20.23 -9.58 10.13
C TRP A 455 -19.34 -10.63 9.44
N ILE A 456 -19.92 -11.47 8.55
CA ILE A 456 -19.14 -12.45 7.77
C ILE A 456 -18.23 -11.73 6.76
N ALA A 457 -18.70 -10.61 6.20
CA ALA A 457 -17.84 -9.77 5.34
C ALA A 457 -16.64 -9.22 6.11
N LEU A 458 -16.83 -8.80 7.38
CA LEU A 458 -15.72 -8.34 8.23
C LEU A 458 -14.72 -9.47 8.53
N VAL A 459 -15.22 -10.66 8.86
CA VAL A 459 -14.36 -11.84 9.07
C VAL A 459 -13.62 -12.21 7.77
N GLY A 460 -14.31 -12.14 6.63
CA GLY A 460 -13.72 -12.37 5.32
C GLY A 460 -12.61 -11.36 4.97
N LEU A 461 -12.82 -10.07 5.27
CA LEU A 461 -11.80 -9.03 5.12
C LEU A 461 -10.61 -9.26 6.05
N ALA A 462 -10.85 -9.61 7.31
CA ALA A 462 -9.80 -9.94 8.26
C ALA A 462 -8.96 -11.15 7.79
N ALA A 463 -9.60 -12.23 7.34
CA ALA A 463 -8.96 -13.40 6.79
C ALA A 463 -8.16 -13.09 5.51
N TYR A 464 -8.70 -12.20 4.66
CA TYR A 464 -8.01 -11.70 3.48
C TYR A 464 -6.69 -11.00 3.86
N ILE A 465 -6.70 -10.08 4.83
CA ILE A 465 -5.50 -9.37 5.30
C ILE A 465 -4.48 -10.34 5.91
N ILE A 466 -4.94 -11.28 6.75
CA ILE A 466 -4.07 -12.31 7.35
C ILE A 466 -3.41 -13.17 6.27
N SER A 467 -4.13 -13.49 5.20
CA SER A 467 -3.59 -14.26 4.07
C SER A 467 -2.63 -13.45 3.22
N TYR A 468 -2.90 -12.14 3.04
CA TYR A 468 -2.13 -11.24 2.17
C TYR A 468 -0.78 -10.85 2.80
N SER A 469 -0.80 -10.37 4.04
CA SER A 469 0.35 -9.70 4.66
C SER A 469 1.63 -10.54 4.72
N PRO A 470 1.60 -11.84 5.08
CA PRO A 470 2.83 -12.63 5.19
C PRO A 470 3.53 -12.91 3.84
N GLY A 471 2.79 -13.00 2.76
CA GLY A 471 3.32 -13.38 1.45
C GLY A 471 3.30 -12.24 0.44
N MET A 472 2.14 -11.91 -0.07
CA MET A 472 1.99 -10.88 -1.12
C MET A 472 2.29 -9.46 -0.62
N GLY A 473 2.31 -9.22 0.70
CA GLY A 473 2.65 -7.92 1.29
C GLY A 473 4.13 -7.56 1.08
N THR A 474 5.04 -8.46 1.39
CA THR A 474 6.49 -8.18 1.45
C THR A 474 7.31 -8.90 0.39
N ALA A 475 6.98 -10.16 0.06
CA ALA A 475 7.79 -10.97 -0.85
C ALA A 475 7.97 -10.37 -2.26
N PRO A 476 7.00 -9.67 -2.89
CA PRO A 476 7.21 -9.00 -4.17
C PRO A 476 8.33 -7.97 -4.16
N TRP A 477 8.46 -7.18 -3.11
CA TRP A 477 9.52 -6.18 -2.97
C TRP A 477 10.89 -6.81 -2.74
N ILE A 478 10.94 -7.92 -1.96
CA ILE A 478 12.17 -8.67 -1.74
C ILE A 478 12.63 -9.32 -3.03
N VAL A 479 11.75 -10.01 -3.75
CA VAL A 479 12.08 -10.58 -5.08
C VAL A 479 12.57 -9.49 -6.02
N ASN A 480 11.94 -8.31 -6.02
CA ASN A 480 12.36 -7.17 -6.82
C ASN A 480 13.77 -6.65 -6.47
N SER A 481 14.25 -6.89 -5.27
CA SER A 481 15.62 -6.53 -4.87
C SER A 481 16.66 -7.63 -5.15
N GLU A 482 16.24 -8.89 -5.23
CA GLU A 482 17.11 -10.07 -5.32
C GLU A 482 17.29 -10.61 -6.74
N ILE A 483 16.32 -10.41 -7.64
CA ILE A 483 16.25 -11.14 -8.92
C ILE A 483 17.11 -10.54 -10.04
N TYR A 484 17.61 -9.32 -9.88
CA TYR A 484 18.33 -8.63 -10.95
C TYR A 484 19.85 -8.71 -10.78
N PRO A 485 20.59 -8.84 -11.90
CA PRO A 485 22.03 -8.63 -11.89
C PRO A 485 22.40 -7.25 -11.36
N LEU A 486 23.52 -7.13 -10.64
CA LEU A 486 23.95 -5.90 -9.99
C LEU A 486 23.92 -4.69 -10.94
N ARG A 487 24.47 -4.86 -12.15
CA ARG A 487 24.57 -3.82 -13.21
C ARG A 487 23.22 -3.29 -13.73
N PHE A 488 22.11 -4.06 -13.60
CA PHE A 488 20.79 -3.67 -14.08
C PHE A 488 19.78 -3.45 -12.96
N ARG A 489 20.17 -3.69 -11.69
CA ARG A 489 19.27 -3.68 -10.53
C ARG A 489 18.51 -2.36 -10.39
N GLY A 490 19.20 -1.23 -10.45
CA GLY A 490 18.56 0.09 -10.31
C GLY A 490 17.48 0.34 -11.37
N ILE A 491 17.79 0.01 -12.64
CA ILE A 491 16.86 0.24 -13.76
C ILE A 491 15.70 -0.75 -13.71
N CYS A 492 15.99 -2.04 -13.56
CA CYS A 492 14.96 -3.09 -13.54
C CYS A 492 14.06 -2.97 -12.31
N GLY A 493 14.64 -2.72 -11.13
CA GLY A 493 13.90 -2.47 -9.90
C GLY A 493 13.01 -1.22 -10.00
N GLY A 494 13.52 -0.15 -10.61
CA GLY A 494 12.74 1.05 -10.90
C GLY A 494 11.58 0.80 -11.87
N MET A 495 11.81 0.03 -12.94
CA MET A 495 10.72 -0.34 -13.88
C MET A 495 9.63 -1.16 -13.20
N ALA A 496 10.00 -2.10 -12.34
CA ALA A 496 9.03 -2.90 -11.59
C ALA A 496 8.27 -2.05 -10.55
N ALA A 497 8.95 -1.09 -9.89
CA ALA A 497 8.30 -0.14 -9.00
C ALA A 497 7.31 0.79 -9.73
N VAL A 498 7.65 1.28 -10.93
CA VAL A 498 6.71 2.04 -11.78
C VAL A 498 5.51 1.19 -12.15
N ALA A 499 5.71 -0.08 -12.51
CA ALA A 499 4.59 -1.00 -12.79
C ALA A 499 3.69 -1.21 -11.57
N ASN A 500 4.24 -1.26 -10.35
CA ASN A 500 3.49 -1.31 -9.10
C ASN A 500 2.61 -0.06 -8.92
N TRP A 501 3.18 1.13 -9.03
CA TRP A 501 2.45 2.39 -8.85
C TRP A 501 1.37 2.60 -9.92
N VAL A 502 1.66 2.27 -11.19
CA VAL A 502 0.67 2.35 -12.28
C VAL A 502 -0.48 1.38 -12.04
N SER A 503 -0.18 0.15 -11.63
CA SER A 503 -1.20 -0.85 -11.29
C SER A 503 -2.06 -0.41 -10.10
N ASN A 504 -1.44 0.17 -9.07
CA ASN A 504 -2.15 0.76 -7.94
C ASN A 504 -3.09 1.88 -8.39
N LEU A 505 -2.63 2.79 -9.24
CA LEU A 505 -3.45 3.87 -9.78
C LEU A 505 -4.68 3.33 -10.52
N ILE A 506 -4.48 2.33 -11.40
CA ILE A 506 -5.57 1.71 -12.17
C ILE A 506 -6.60 1.09 -11.23
N VAL A 507 -6.17 0.26 -10.28
CA VAL A 507 -7.06 -0.45 -9.36
C VAL A 507 -7.81 0.53 -8.46
N THR A 508 -7.13 1.55 -7.94
CA THR A 508 -7.73 2.55 -7.05
C THR A 508 -8.74 3.45 -7.78
N GLN A 509 -8.42 3.85 -9.04
CA GLN A 509 -9.28 4.72 -9.85
C GLN A 509 -10.52 4.00 -10.39
N THR A 510 -10.57 2.67 -10.39
CA THR A 510 -11.65 1.93 -11.04
C THR A 510 -12.55 1.17 -10.06
N PHE A 511 -12.18 1.02 -8.80
CA PHE A 511 -12.87 0.14 -7.87
C PHE A 511 -14.33 0.52 -7.60
N LEU A 512 -14.60 1.77 -7.22
CA LEU A 512 -15.97 2.21 -6.91
C LEU A 512 -16.84 2.21 -8.19
N SER A 513 -16.25 2.59 -9.33
CA SER A 513 -16.92 2.55 -10.63
C SER A 513 -17.29 1.11 -11.01
N LEU A 514 -16.41 0.14 -10.78
CA LEU A 514 -16.68 -1.28 -10.99
C LEU A 514 -17.78 -1.79 -10.05
N THR A 515 -17.72 -1.43 -8.75
CA THR A 515 -18.76 -1.86 -7.80
C THR A 515 -20.15 -1.33 -8.18
N LYS A 516 -20.23 -0.13 -8.75
CA LYS A 516 -21.50 0.44 -9.27
C LYS A 516 -21.95 -0.18 -10.60
N ALA A 517 -21.00 -0.49 -11.49
CA ALA A 517 -21.32 -1.02 -12.83
C ALA A 517 -21.73 -2.50 -12.80
N ILE A 518 -20.94 -3.34 -12.15
CA ILE A 518 -21.16 -4.81 -12.16
C ILE A 518 -21.63 -5.36 -10.81
N GLY A 519 -21.68 -4.53 -9.77
CA GLY A 519 -22.03 -4.91 -8.41
C GLY A 519 -20.85 -5.38 -7.58
N THR A 520 -20.94 -5.19 -6.26
CA THR A 520 -19.83 -5.47 -5.32
C THR A 520 -19.40 -6.94 -5.38
N ALA A 521 -20.34 -7.88 -5.43
CA ALA A 521 -20.05 -9.32 -5.51
C ALA A 521 -19.20 -9.66 -6.74
N ASN A 522 -19.59 -9.18 -7.93
CA ASN A 522 -18.88 -9.46 -9.18
C ASN A 522 -17.50 -8.77 -9.22
N THR A 523 -17.36 -7.62 -8.56
CA THR A 523 -16.05 -6.95 -8.44
C THR A 523 -15.07 -7.82 -7.65
N PHE A 524 -15.50 -8.45 -6.55
CA PHE A 524 -14.65 -9.40 -5.82
C PHE A 524 -14.37 -10.69 -6.61
N VAL A 525 -15.31 -11.17 -7.43
CA VAL A 525 -15.03 -12.27 -8.39
C VAL A 525 -13.92 -11.86 -9.36
N LEU A 526 -13.98 -10.65 -9.91
CA LEU A 526 -12.97 -10.15 -10.84
C LEU A 526 -11.57 -10.15 -10.21
N PHE A 527 -11.44 -9.65 -8.96
CA PHE A 527 -10.17 -9.71 -8.22
C PHE A 527 -9.73 -11.15 -7.93
N ALA A 528 -10.66 -12.07 -7.64
CA ALA A 528 -10.35 -13.48 -7.48
C ALA A 528 -9.81 -14.09 -8.80
N CYS A 529 -10.41 -13.77 -9.95
CA CYS A 529 -9.91 -14.22 -11.26
C CYS A 529 -8.50 -13.69 -11.54
N TYR A 530 -8.23 -12.41 -11.28
CA TYR A 530 -6.86 -11.87 -11.39
C TYR A 530 -5.88 -12.57 -10.45
N SER A 531 -6.30 -12.88 -9.23
CA SER A 531 -5.46 -13.61 -8.27
C SER A 531 -5.16 -15.04 -8.72
N VAL A 532 -6.10 -15.72 -9.40
CA VAL A 532 -5.87 -17.04 -10.00
C VAL A 532 -4.86 -16.94 -11.16
N ILE A 533 -4.99 -15.95 -12.03
CA ILE A 533 -4.03 -15.69 -13.09
C ILE A 533 -2.64 -15.41 -12.50
N ALA A 534 -2.57 -14.55 -11.49
CA ALA A 534 -1.33 -14.25 -10.78
C ALA A 534 -0.70 -15.50 -10.15
N LEU A 535 -1.50 -16.38 -9.52
CA LEU A 535 -1.04 -17.64 -8.95
C LEU A 535 -0.39 -18.54 -10.02
N ILE A 536 -1.04 -18.70 -11.17
CA ILE A 536 -0.51 -19.48 -12.29
C ILE A 536 0.81 -18.87 -12.79
N LEU A 537 0.81 -17.58 -13.07
CA LEU A 537 1.98 -16.89 -13.64
C LEU A 537 3.16 -16.87 -12.65
N ILE A 538 2.93 -16.60 -11.36
CA ILE A 538 3.98 -16.62 -10.32
C ILE A 538 4.54 -18.04 -10.20
N THR A 539 3.69 -19.06 -10.22
CA THR A 539 4.13 -20.45 -10.17
C THR A 539 5.00 -20.84 -11.38
N LEU A 540 4.70 -20.30 -12.57
CA LEU A 540 5.42 -20.65 -13.79
C LEU A 540 6.67 -19.81 -14.04
N LEU A 541 6.67 -18.52 -13.67
CA LEU A 541 7.67 -17.55 -14.11
C LEU A 541 8.60 -17.04 -13.00
N VAL A 542 8.18 -17.12 -11.71
CA VAL A 542 8.98 -16.59 -10.60
C VAL A 542 9.81 -17.72 -10.00
N PRO A 543 11.15 -17.63 -10.01
CA PRO A 543 12.02 -18.59 -9.35
C PRO A 543 12.06 -18.36 -7.84
N GLU A 544 12.53 -19.36 -7.08
CA GLU A 544 12.85 -19.19 -5.67
C GLU A 544 14.23 -18.53 -5.52
N THR A 545 14.28 -17.40 -4.80
CA THR A 545 15.52 -16.63 -4.60
C THR A 545 16.13 -16.80 -3.22
N LYS A 546 15.46 -17.55 -2.31
CA LYS A 546 15.88 -17.72 -0.93
C LYS A 546 17.31 -18.22 -0.81
N GLY A 547 18.17 -17.42 -0.13
CA GLY A 547 19.53 -17.81 0.23
C GLY A 547 20.48 -17.95 -0.95
N LEU A 548 20.11 -17.47 -2.14
CA LEU A 548 20.98 -17.48 -3.32
C LEU A 548 21.79 -16.19 -3.38
N PRO A 549 23.11 -16.26 -3.54
CA PRO A 549 23.91 -15.10 -3.90
C PRO A 549 23.54 -14.63 -5.32
N PHE A 550 23.82 -13.34 -5.63
CA PHE A 550 23.41 -12.73 -6.90
C PHE A 550 23.98 -13.43 -8.13
N GLU A 551 25.20 -13.95 -8.02
CA GLU A 551 25.91 -14.69 -9.08
C GLU A 551 25.18 -16.01 -9.41
N GLU A 552 24.62 -16.68 -8.41
CA GLU A 552 23.84 -17.90 -8.63
C GLU A 552 22.48 -17.61 -9.25
N VAL A 553 21.82 -16.51 -8.85
CA VAL A 553 20.59 -16.05 -9.49
C VAL A 553 20.85 -15.72 -10.97
N GLU A 554 21.98 -15.07 -11.26
CA GLU A 554 22.40 -14.73 -12.62
C GLU A 554 22.64 -16.01 -13.45
N LYS A 555 23.39 -16.99 -12.93
CA LYS A 555 23.61 -18.29 -13.57
C LYS A 555 22.31 -19.04 -13.80
N MET A 556 21.41 -19.05 -12.83
CA MET A 556 20.10 -19.68 -12.94
C MET A 556 19.26 -19.06 -14.06
N LEU A 557 19.21 -17.73 -14.14
CA LEU A 557 18.45 -17.01 -15.17
C LEU A 557 19.07 -17.12 -16.56
N SER A 558 20.38 -17.36 -16.68
CA SER A 558 21.08 -17.50 -17.96
C SER A 558 20.95 -18.89 -18.57
N ALA A 559 20.61 -19.92 -17.81
CA ALA A 559 20.53 -21.30 -18.24
C ALA A 559 19.65 -21.46 -19.51
N GLU A 560 20.10 -22.26 -20.50
CA GLU A 560 19.34 -22.49 -21.74
C GLU A 560 17.99 -23.16 -21.47
N ASN A 561 17.96 -24.15 -20.61
CA ASN A 561 16.76 -24.90 -20.20
C ASN A 561 16.09 -24.29 -18.96
N TYR A 562 16.12 -22.97 -18.81
CA TYR A 562 15.51 -22.28 -17.68
C TYR A 562 14.00 -22.55 -17.58
N LYS A 563 13.63 -23.17 -16.45
CA LYS A 563 12.23 -23.37 -16.03
C LYS A 563 12.12 -22.91 -14.57
N ALA A 564 11.50 -21.77 -14.32
CA ALA A 564 11.43 -21.17 -12.98
C ALA A 564 10.89 -22.14 -11.91
N TRP A 565 9.92 -23.00 -12.26
CA TRP A 565 9.34 -24.00 -11.35
C TRP A 565 10.23 -25.22 -11.07
N LYS A 566 11.30 -25.43 -11.84
CA LYS A 566 12.29 -26.50 -11.66
C LYS A 566 13.63 -25.99 -11.14
N ALA A 567 13.82 -24.68 -11.08
CA ALA A 567 15.04 -24.07 -10.60
C ALA A 567 15.20 -24.35 -9.09
N ARG A 568 16.05 -25.30 -8.74
CA ARG A 568 16.51 -25.59 -7.38
C ARG A 568 17.89 -24.96 -7.18
N PRO A 569 18.26 -24.54 -5.95
CA PRO A 569 19.62 -24.14 -5.64
C PRO A 569 20.60 -25.24 -6.07
N VAL A 570 21.71 -24.85 -6.68
CA VAL A 570 22.75 -25.77 -7.18
C VAL A 570 23.28 -26.69 -6.07
N GLN A 571 23.35 -26.20 -4.83
CA GLN A 571 23.77 -26.96 -3.67
C GLN A 571 22.89 -28.19 -3.39
N LYS A 572 21.57 -28.12 -3.61
CA LYS A 572 20.65 -29.26 -3.48
C LYS A 572 20.73 -30.24 -4.67
N GLN A 573 21.28 -29.82 -5.80
CA GLN A 573 21.52 -30.71 -6.93
C GLN A 573 22.76 -31.57 -6.71
N LEU A 574 23.78 -31.08 -6.00
CA LEU A 574 24.97 -31.82 -5.64
C LEU A 574 24.68 -32.87 -4.53
N GLU A 575 23.88 -32.53 -3.51
CA GLU A 575 23.47 -33.47 -2.46
C GLU A 575 22.57 -34.64 -2.96
N LEU A 576 21.94 -34.48 -4.14
CA LEU A 576 21.11 -35.53 -4.77
C LEU A 576 21.89 -36.37 -5.80
N GLN A 577 23.16 -36.03 -6.08
CA GLN A 577 24.04 -36.73 -6.99
C GLN A 577 25.16 -37.52 -6.28
N GLU A 578 25.27 -37.41 -4.95
CA GLU A 578 26.10 -38.32 -4.17
C GLU A 578 25.31 -39.59 -3.89
N PRO A 579 25.87 -40.76 -4.28
CA PRO A 579 25.22 -42.07 -4.20
C PRO A 579 25.03 -42.56 -2.77
#